data_a00b3c7a892e1a0fd1246acb048acf27
#
_entry.id   a00b3c7a892e1a0fd1246acb048acf27
#
_cell.length_a   1.000
_cell.length_b   1.000
_cell.length_c   1.000
_cell.angle_alpha   90.00
_cell.angle_beta   90.00
_cell.angle_gamma   90.00
#
_symmetry.space_group_name_H-M   'P 1'
#
loop_
_entity.id
_entity.type
_entity.pdbx_description
1 polymer ?
#
loop_
_entity_poly.entity_id
_entity_poly.type
_entity_poly.pdbx_seq_one_letter_code
_entity_poly.pdbx_strand_id
1 'polypeptide(L)'
;MAGGFVYLSDILGDTQDLRRIGELIATRYAYEDVDAVMTVETKGIALAQAIARYLNVPFVTARKRSKVTEGATVSVNYISSSLSRVSKMELPTRALKKGSKVLIVDDFMKGGGTLTGMEELVKEFDGTIAGVCVLCEADFDKEKLINNYLSLVKISKIDTEKKLILAEPGNFLDETDFDRF
;
A
#
# COMPACT_ATOMS: atom_id res chain seq x y z
N MET A 1 6.83 9.47 -19.35
CA MET A 1 5.52 8.80 -19.43
C MET A 1 5.40 8.07 -20.76
N ALA A 2 5.03 6.83 -20.76
CA ALA A 2 4.66 6.10 -21.96
C ALA A 2 3.26 5.49 -21.71
N GLY A 3 2.32 5.74 -22.62
CA GLY A 3 0.99 5.11 -22.57
C GLY A 3 0.08 5.49 -21.40
N GLY A 4 0.18 6.70 -20.84
CA GLY A 4 -0.68 7.15 -19.75
C GLY A 4 -0.38 6.55 -18.37
N PHE A 5 0.78 5.92 -18.19
CA PHE A 5 1.21 5.36 -16.90
C PHE A 5 2.04 6.36 -16.10
N VAL A 6 1.85 6.38 -14.78
CA VAL A 6 2.70 7.09 -13.83
C VAL A 6 3.80 6.14 -13.36
N TYR A 7 5.04 6.58 -13.48
CA TYR A 7 6.20 5.83 -13.01
C TYR A 7 6.67 6.41 -11.67
N LEU A 8 6.52 5.65 -10.61
CA LEU A 8 7.04 5.98 -9.27
C LEU A 8 8.43 5.36 -9.02
N SER A 9 8.98 4.68 -10.03
CA SER A 9 10.23 3.92 -9.89
C SER A 9 11.42 4.80 -9.50
N ASP A 10 11.45 6.06 -9.93
CA ASP A 10 12.55 6.97 -9.61
C ASP A 10 12.52 7.35 -8.12
N ILE A 11 11.35 7.67 -7.57
CA ILE A 11 11.17 7.98 -6.15
C ILE A 11 11.44 6.74 -5.29
N LEU A 12 10.90 5.58 -5.68
CA LEU A 12 11.09 4.33 -4.95
C LEU A 12 12.50 3.75 -5.10
N GLY A 13 13.25 4.20 -6.11
CA GLY A 13 14.64 3.84 -6.34
C GLY A 13 15.63 4.78 -5.64
N ASP A 14 15.23 6.01 -5.29
CA ASP A 14 16.05 6.92 -4.52
C ASP A 14 16.01 6.57 -3.04
N THR A 15 17.16 6.23 -2.48
CA THR A 15 17.25 5.75 -1.09
C THR A 15 16.99 6.85 -0.06
N GLN A 16 17.25 8.12 -0.39
CA GLN A 16 17.00 9.24 0.51
C GLN A 16 15.52 9.60 0.56
N ASP A 17 14.88 9.65 -0.60
CA ASP A 17 13.44 9.91 -0.69
C ASP A 17 12.64 8.77 -0.07
N LEU A 18 13.01 7.53 -0.37
CA LEU A 18 12.37 6.36 0.22
C LEU A 18 12.51 6.35 1.76
N ARG A 19 13.68 6.72 2.27
CA ARG A 19 13.93 6.84 3.71
C ARG A 19 13.01 7.90 4.33
N ARG A 20 12.94 9.11 3.74
CA ARG A 20 12.11 10.22 4.25
C ARG A 20 10.63 9.88 4.23
N ILE A 21 10.15 9.26 3.15
CA ILE A 21 8.76 8.82 3.03
C ILE A 21 8.45 7.73 4.06
N GLY A 22 9.34 6.76 4.21
CA GLY A 22 9.21 5.70 5.20
C GLY A 22 9.13 6.23 6.63
N GLU A 23 10.00 7.17 6.98
CA GLU A 23 10.02 7.86 8.27
C GLU A 23 8.71 8.64 8.53
N LEU A 24 8.27 9.42 7.55
CA LEU A 24 7.05 10.20 7.62
C LEU A 24 5.81 9.33 7.90
N ILE A 25 5.65 8.24 7.14
CA ILE A 25 4.53 7.32 7.33
C ILE A 25 4.65 6.58 8.66
N ALA A 26 5.85 6.11 9.00
CA ALA A 26 6.08 5.41 10.27
C ALA A 26 5.77 6.30 11.48
N THR A 27 6.12 7.58 11.45
CA THR A 27 5.80 8.55 12.50
C THR A 27 4.29 8.59 12.76
N ARG A 28 3.46 8.67 11.72
CA ARG A 28 1.98 8.68 11.86
C ARG A 28 1.44 7.45 12.60
N TYR A 29 2.12 6.31 12.47
CA TYR A 29 1.68 5.03 13.06
C TYR A 29 2.51 4.57 14.26
N ALA A 30 3.41 5.42 14.78
CA ALA A 30 4.34 5.05 15.86
C ALA A 30 3.65 4.64 17.18
N TYR A 31 2.42 5.14 17.41
CA TYR A 31 1.63 4.85 18.62
C TYR A 31 0.42 3.94 18.35
N GLU A 32 0.36 3.30 17.19
CA GLU A 32 -0.78 2.47 16.79
C GLU A 32 -0.60 0.97 17.08
N ASP A 33 0.44 0.60 17.83
CA ASP A 33 0.76 -0.80 18.16
C ASP A 33 0.78 -1.72 16.92
N VAL A 34 1.45 -1.27 15.87
CA VAL A 34 1.57 -2.04 14.63
C VAL A 34 2.44 -3.26 14.85
N ASP A 35 1.94 -4.45 14.52
CA ASP A 35 2.68 -5.73 14.60
C ASP A 35 3.42 -6.08 13.31
N ALA A 36 2.91 -5.62 12.16
CA ALA A 36 3.52 -5.87 10.85
C ALA A 36 3.09 -4.83 9.82
N VAL A 37 3.93 -4.58 8.83
CA VAL A 37 3.59 -3.82 7.63
C VAL A 37 3.32 -4.80 6.49
N MET A 38 2.17 -4.68 5.82
CA MET A 38 1.80 -5.53 4.68
C MET A 38 1.76 -4.73 3.39
N THR A 39 2.28 -5.32 2.35
CA THR A 39 2.16 -4.82 0.97
C THR A 39 1.89 -5.96 -0.01
N VAL A 40 1.68 -5.61 -1.27
CA VAL A 40 1.59 -6.59 -2.37
C VAL A 40 2.80 -6.46 -3.30
N GLU A 41 3.23 -7.59 -3.88
CA GLU A 41 4.27 -7.55 -4.92
C GLU A 41 3.82 -6.67 -6.11
N THR A 42 4.69 -5.79 -6.68
CA THR A 42 6.15 -5.75 -6.50
C THR A 42 6.63 -4.39 -5.98
N LYS A 43 6.06 -3.29 -6.41
CA LYS A 43 6.60 -1.95 -6.20
C LYS A 43 6.46 -1.44 -4.76
N GLY A 44 5.40 -1.83 -4.07
CA GLY A 44 5.18 -1.48 -2.66
C GLY A 44 6.23 -2.06 -1.69
N ILE A 45 7.03 -3.06 -2.12
CA ILE A 45 7.98 -3.76 -1.24
C ILE A 45 9.02 -2.82 -0.64
N ALA A 46 9.63 -1.94 -1.45
CA ALA A 46 10.63 -1.01 -0.96
C ALA A 46 10.04 -0.04 0.07
N LEU A 47 8.83 0.46 -0.18
CA LEU A 47 8.10 1.34 0.73
C LEU A 47 7.77 0.63 2.05
N ALA A 48 7.22 -0.59 1.97
CA ALA A 48 6.88 -1.39 3.15
C ALA A 48 8.12 -1.67 4.02
N GLN A 49 9.25 -2.01 3.39
CA GLN A 49 10.51 -2.23 4.09
C GLN A 49 11.00 -0.96 4.80
N ALA A 50 10.93 0.20 4.14
CA ALA A 50 11.35 1.46 4.73
C ALA A 50 10.52 1.81 5.97
N ILE A 51 9.18 1.67 5.89
CA ILE A 51 8.26 1.93 7.01
C ILE A 51 8.50 0.93 8.16
N ALA A 52 8.56 -0.37 7.85
CA ALA A 52 8.74 -1.43 8.83
C ALA A 52 10.04 -1.28 9.62
N ARG A 53 11.10 -0.81 8.96
CA ARG A 53 12.39 -0.52 9.61
C ARG A 53 12.25 0.55 10.70
N TYR A 54 11.50 1.63 10.46
CA TYR A 54 11.29 2.70 11.44
C TYR A 54 10.38 2.26 12.59
N LEU A 55 9.32 1.49 12.29
CA LEU A 55 8.44 0.92 13.29
C LEU A 55 9.07 -0.25 14.06
N ASN A 56 10.22 -0.76 13.60
CA ASN A 56 10.91 -1.94 14.15
C ASN A 56 10.01 -3.19 14.19
N VAL A 57 9.26 -3.40 13.11
CA VAL A 57 8.36 -4.56 12.94
C VAL A 57 8.68 -5.31 11.66
N PRO A 58 8.27 -6.57 11.51
CA PRO A 58 8.41 -7.28 10.24
C PRO A 58 7.54 -6.65 9.15
N PHE A 59 7.95 -6.83 7.88
CA PHE A 59 7.05 -6.61 6.76
C PHE A 59 6.74 -7.92 6.05
N VAL A 60 5.56 -8.00 5.48
CA VAL A 60 5.06 -9.17 4.76
C VAL A 60 4.59 -8.75 3.37
N THR A 61 4.80 -9.62 2.38
CA THR A 61 4.44 -9.33 1.01
C THR A 61 3.42 -10.35 0.52
N ALA A 62 2.21 -9.89 0.27
CA ALA A 62 1.19 -10.67 -0.41
C ALA A 62 1.56 -10.84 -1.89
N ARG A 63 1.23 -12.00 -2.47
CA ARG A 63 1.60 -12.35 -3.84
C ARG A 63 0.37 -12.54 -4.71
N LYS A 64 0.50 -12.17 -5.98
CA LYS A 64 -0.54 -12.37 -6.99
C LYS A 64 -0.53 -13.77 -7.59
N ARG A 65 0.53 -14.55 -7.33
CA ARG A 65 0.66 -15.95 -7.77
C ARG A 65 1.47 -16.73 -6.76
N SER A 66 0.95 -17.90 -6.38
CA SER A 66 1.67 -18.84 -5.52
C SER A 66 2.90 -19.42 -6.24
N LYS A 67 3.97 -19.60 -5.47
CA LYS A 67 5.11 -20.43 -5.89
C LYS A 67 5.09 -21.71 -5.07
N VAL A 68 5.35 -22.82 -5.71
CA VAL A 68 5.35 -24.19 -5.11
C VAL A 68 6.24 -24.30 -3.85
N THR A 69 7.22 -23.38 -3.73
CA THR A 69 8.21 -23.38 -2.64
C THR A 69 7.74 -22.75 -1.33
N GLU A 70 6.52 -22.21 -1.24
CA GLU A 70 6.10 -21.41 -0.08
C GLU A 70 5.29 -22.18 0.97
N GLY A 71 4.93 -23.44 0.69
CA GLY A 71 4.13 -24.28 1.58
C GLY A 71 2.65 -23.86 1.56
N ALA A 72 1.95 -24.08 2.69
CA ALA A 72 0.54 -23.72 2.82
C ALA A 72 0.33 -22.19 2.76
N THR A 73 -0.65 -21.77 1.98
CA THR A 73 -1.01 -20.37 1.80
C THR A 73 -2.48 -20.12 2.11
N VAL A 74 -2.77 -18.94 2.63
CA VAL A 74 -4.12 -18.37 2.67
C VAL A 74 -4.31 -17.57 1.41
N SER A 75 -5.49 -17.58 0.83
CA SER A 75 -5.76 -16.85 -0.41
C SER A 75 -7.13 -16.20 -0.42
N VAL A 76 -7.21 -15.03 -1.01
CA VAL A 76 -8.45 -14.27 -1.22
C VAL A 76 -8.59 -13.87 -2.68
N ASN A 77 -9.83 -13.70 -3.12
CA ASN A 77 -10.13 -13.11 -4.42
C ASN A 77 -10.41 -11.62 -4.24
N TYR A 78 -9.90 -10.81 -5.15
CA TYR A 78 -10.12 -9.36 -5.14
C TYR A 78 -10.36 -8.82 -6.56
N ILE A 79 -10.96 -7.65 -6.65
CA ILE A 79 -11.17 -6.98 -7.93
C ILE A 79 -9.92 -6.14 -8.26
N SER A 80 -9.18 -6.55 -9.27
CA SER A 80 -8.03 -5.77 -9.76
C SER A 80 -8.51 -4.59 -10.58
N SER A 81 -8.43 -3.38 -10.03
CA SER A 81 -8.83 -2.15 -10.72
C SER A 81 -8.01 -1.87 -11.99
N SER A 82 -6.73 -2.28 -12.01
CA SER A 82 -5.86 -2.13 -13.18
C SER A 82 -6.18 -3.11 -14.31
N LEU A 83 -6.74 -4.26 -14.00
CA LEU A 83 -7.05 -5.33 -14.95
C LEU A 83 -8.55 -5.50 -15.20
N SER A 84 -9.40 -4.78 -14.44
CA SER A 84 -10.86 -4.88 -14.49
C SER A 84 -11.37 -6.33 -14.42
N ARG A 85 -10.74 -7.15 -13.58
CA ARG A 85 -11.06 -8.57 -13.41
C ARG A 85 -10.83 -9.05 -11.98
N VAL A 86 -11.49 -10.15 -11.64
CA VAL A 86 -11.19 -10.89 -10.40
C VAL A 86 -9.78 -11.47 -10.50
N SER A 87 -9.00 -11.25 -9.47
CA SER A 87 -7.63 -11.73 -9.30
C SER A 87 -7.49 -12.38 -7.95
N LYS A 88 -6.50 -13.26 -7.79
CA LYS A 88 -6.18 -13.96 -6.55
C LYS A 88 -4.98 -13.32 -5.89
N MET A 89 -5.00 -13.24 -4.57
CA MET A 89 -3.89 -12.78 -3.73
C MET A 89 -3.63 -13.83 -2.65
N GLU A 90 -2.38 -14.10 -2.35
CA GLU A 90 -1.97 -15.17 -1.45
C GLU A 90 -0.91 -14.71 -0.46
N LEU A 91 -0.94 -15.29 0.73
CA LEU A 91 0.06 -15.10 1.77
C LEU A 91 0.38 -16.45 2.42
N PRO A 92 1.66 -16.82 2.62
CA PRO A 92 2.01 -18.03 3.37
C PRO A 92 1.44 -17.98 4.79
N THR A 93 0.89 -19.11 5.28
CA THR A 93 0.27 -19.21 6.61
C THR A 93 1.20 -18.80 7.75
N ARG A 94 2.52 -18.92 7.55
CA ARG A 94 3.56 -18.55 8.52
C ARG A 94 3.99 -17.08 8.44
N ALA A 95 3.55 -16.32 7.42
CA ALA A 95 4.03 -14.97 7.16
C ALA A 95 3.46 -13.93 8.12
N LEU A 96 2.25 -14.15 8.64
CA LEU A 96 1.60 -13.26 9.57
C LEU A 96 1.11 -14.04 10.79
N LYS A 97 1.33 -13.50 11.98
CA LYS A 97 0.82 -14.10 13.23
C LYS A 97 -0.69 -13.85 13.32
N LYS A 98 -1.40 -14.84 13.85
CA LYS A 98 -2.82 -14.72 14.15
C LYS A 98 -3.09 -13.55 15.11
N GLY A 99 -4.08 -12.73 14.81
CA GLY A 99 -4.46 -11.58 15.61
C GLY A 99 -3.57 -10.35 15.47
N SER A 100 -2.62 -10.33 14.53
CA SER A 100 -1.74 -9.17 14.32
C SER A 100 -2.50 -7.91 13.93
N LYS A 101 -2.05 -6.77 14.41
CA LYS A 101 -2.48 -5.43 13.97
C LYS A 101 -1.58 -4.96 12.83
N VAL A 102 -2.13 -4.80 11.64
CA VAL A 102 -1.38 -4.66 10.38
C VAL A 102 -1.55 -3.28 9.77
N LEU A 103 -0.44 -2.63 9.42
CA LEU A 103 -0.43 -1.45 8.56
C LEU A 103 -0.30 -1.92 7.10
N ILE A 104 -1.31 -1.60 6.28
CA ILE A 104 -1.31 -1.90 4.85
C ILE A 104 -0.74 -0.72 4.09
N VAL A 105 0.23 -0.99 3.20
CA VAL A 105 0.85 0.05 2.37
C VAL A 105 0.99 -0.40 0.91
N ASP A 106 0.84 0.57 -0.01
CA ASP A 106 1.09 0.33 -1.44
C ASP A 106 1.69 1.58 -2.09
N ASP A 107 2.31 1.43 -3.25
CA ASP A 107 2.89 2.56 -4.00
C ASP A 107 1.83 3.37 -4.73
N PHE A 108 0.84 2.72 -5.33
CA PHE A 108 -0.15 3.38 -6.16
C PHE A 108 -1.54 2.78 -6.04
N MET A 109 -2.52 3.61 -5.73
CA MET A 109 -3.91 3.21 -5.70
C MET A 109 -4.69 3.84 -6.87
N LYS A 110 -5.35 2.99 -7.66
CA LYS A 110 -6.32 3.42 -8.66
C LYS A 110 -7.75 3.35 -8.11
N GLY A 111 -8.32 2.17 -7.99
CA GLY A 111 -9.67 1.94 -7.49
C GLY A 111 -9.73 1.24 -6.12
N GLY A 112 -8.59 0.96 -5.48
CA GLY A 112 -8.53 0.38 -4.13
C GLY A 112 -8.71 -1.13 -4.04
N GLY A 113 -9.03 -1.83 -5.14
CA GLY A 113 -9.29 -3.28 -5.07
C GLY A 113 -8.12 -4.13 -4.59
N THR A 114 -6.88 -3.71 -4.80
CA THR A 114 -5.70 -4.37 -4.24
C THR A 114 -5.65 -4.21 -2.72
N LEU A 115 -5.98 -3.02 -2.22
CA LEU A 115 -6.01 -2.71 -0.79
C LEU A 115 -7.11 -3.52 -0.08
N THR A 116 -8.33 -3.58 -0.65
CA THR A 116 -9.40 -4.42 -0.09
C THR A 116 -9.03 -5.90 -0.06
N GLY A 117 -8.30 -6.38 -1.07
CA GLY A 117 -7.75 -7.74 -1.06
C GLY A 117 -6.75 -7.98 0.08
N MET A 118 -5.91 -7.00 0.40
CA MET A 118 -5.00 -7.08 1.54
C MET A 118 -5.76 -7.03 2.87
N GLU A 119 -6.81 -6.20 3.00
CA GLU A 119 -7.67 -6.19 4.19
C GLU A 119 -8.33 -7.55 4.42
N GLU A 120 -8.85 -8.20 3.37
CA GLU A 120 -9.42 -9.55 3.48
C GLU A 120 -8.37 -10.58 3.88
N LEU A 121 -7.14 -10.50 3.35
CA LEU A 121 -6.06 -11.38 3.81
C LEU A 121 -5.77 -11.21 5.31
N VAL A 122 -5.72 -9.97 5.82
CA VAL A 122 -5.51 -9.73 7.26
C VAL A 122 -6.62 -10.36 8.09
N LYS A 123 -7.89 -10.27 7.65
CA LYS A 123 -9.03 -10.90 8.32
C LYS A 123 -8.92 -12.43 8.38
N GLU A 124 -8.40 -13.07 7.33
CA GLU A 124 -8.17 -14.52 7.31
C GLU A 124 -7.15 -14.99 8.36
N PHE A 125 -6.33 -14.08 8.88
CA PHE A 125 -5.43 -14.33 10.02
C PHE A 125 -6.02 -13.84 11.34
N ASP A 126 -7.33 -13.57 11.42
CA ASP A 126 -8.00 -12.94 12.58
C ASP A 126 -7.32 -11.61 13.00
N GLY A 127 -6.62 -10.96 12.09
CA GLY A 127 -5.91 -9.70 12.32
C GLY A 127 -6.83 -8.48 12.26
N THR A 128 -6.28 -7.35 12.70
CA THR A 128 -6.93 -6.03 12.61
C THR A 128 -6.09 -5.07 11.78
N ILE A 129 -6.72 -4.03 11.24
CA ILE A 129 -6.06 -3.02 10.41
C ILE A 129 -5.67 -1.84 11.30
N ALA A 130 -4.37 -1.54 11.38
CA ALA A 130 -3.86 -0.32 12.03
C ALA A 130 -4.14 0.92 11.17
N GLY A 131 -4.07 0.75 9.86
CA GLY A 131 -4.36 1.77 8.88
C GLY A 131 -4.01 1.30 7.47
N VAL A 132 -4.41 2.10 6.49
CA VAL A 132 -4.07 1.91 5.08
C VAL A 132 -3.42 3.19 4.58
N CYS A 133 -2.24 3.09 3.98
CA CYS A 133 -1.52 4.24 3.45
C CYS A 133 -0.94 3.95 2.06
N VAL A 134 -1.10 4.88 1.14
CA VAL A 134 -0.54 4.79 -0.21
C VAL A 134 0.36 5.99 -0.51
N LEU A 135 1.41 5.77 -1.29
CA LEU A 135 2.25 6.88 -1.73
C LEU A 135 1.48 7.79 -2.68
N CYS A 136 0.81 7.22 -3.68
CA CYS A 136 0.03 7.98 -4.63
C CYS A 136 -1.36 7.38 -4.85
N GLU A 137 -2.35 8.24 -5.01
CA GLU A 137 -3.68 7.85 -5.47
C GLU A 137 -4.04 8.50 -6.81
N ALA A 138 -4.82 7.80 -7.64
CA ALA A 138 -5.47 8.37 -8.80
C ALA A 138 -6.85 8.92 -8.41
N ASP A 139 -7.09 10.20 -8.64
CA ASP A 139 -8.37 10.85 -8.33
C ASP A 139 -9.30 11.03 -9.55
N PHE A 140 -8.87 10.56 -10.70
CA PHE A 140 -9.68 10.60 -11.91
C PHE A 140 -10.60 9.36 -12.09
N ASP A 141 -10.47 8.34 -11.24
CA ASP A 141 -11.39 7.20 -11.19
C ASP A 141 -12.49 7.45 -10.15
N LYS A 142 -13.73 7.40 -10.59
CA LYS A 142 -14.90 7.90 -9.86
C LYS A 142 -15.37 7.07 -8.66
N GLU A 143 -15.06 5.78 -8.61
CA GLU A 143 -15.46 4.91 -7.51
C GLU A 143 -14.28 4.17 -6.92
N LYS A 144 -13.99 4.44 -5.65
CA LYS A 144 -13.00 3.71 -4.89
C LYS A 144 -13.69 2.63 -4.06
N LEU A 145 -13.11 1.44 -4.07
CA LEU A 145 -13.60 0.29 -3.29
C LEU A 145 -13.20 0.37 -1.81
N ILE A 146 -12.40 1.35 -1.45
CA ILE A 146 -11.94 1.62 -0.09
C ILE A 146 -12.15 3.10 0.25
N ASN A 147 -12.62 3.37 1.47
CA ASN A 147 -12.93 4.74 1.91
C ASN A 147 -12.02 5.24 3.05
N ASN A 148 -11.43 4.33 3.80
CA ASN A 148 -10.59 4.66 4.95
C ASN A 148 -9.13 4.38 4.64
N TYR A 149 -8.42 5.36 4.09
CA TYR A 149 -7.00 5.29 3.75
C TYR A 149 -6.38 6.69 3.77
N LEU A 150 -5.06 6.72 3.89
CA LEU A 150 -4.26 7.93 3.74
C LEU A 150 -3.47 7.86 2.44
N SER A 151 -3.35 8.99 1.74
CA SER A 151 -2.51 9.15 0.57
C SER A 151 -1.57 10.36 0.73
N LEU A 152 -0.32 10.21 0.32
CA LEU A 152 0.63 11.34 0.36
C LEU A 152 0.43 12.27 -0.82
N VAL A 153 0.16 11.70 -1.99
CA VAL A 153 0.02 12.44 -3.26
C VAL A 153 -1.25 12.01 -3.97
N LYS A 154 -2.00 12.99 -4.44
CA LYS A 154 -3.20 12.82 -5.24
C LYS A 154 -2.93 13.25 -6.67
N ILE A 155 -3.17 12.36 -7.64
CA ILE A 155 -3.01 12.64 -9.06
C ILE A 155 -4.39 12.92 -9.64
N SER A 156 -4.68 14.19 -9.94
CA SER A 156 -5.99 14.63 -10.40
C SER A 156 -6.14 14.55 -11.93
N LYS A 157 -5.04 14.59 -12.67
CA LYS A 157 -5.08 14.50 -14.13
C LYS A 157 -3.77 14.01 -14.73
N ILE A 158 -3.90 13.19 -15.79
CA ILE A 158 -2.77 12.82 -16.66
C ILE A 158 -3.10 13.30 -18.07
N ASP A 159 -2.33 14.26 -18.57
CA ASP A 159 -2.40 14.74 -19.94
C ASP A 159 -1.29 14.06 -20.75
N THR A 160 -1.66 13.07 -21.54
CA THR A 160 -0.70 12.26 -22.33
C THR A 160 -0.15 13.03 -23.52
N GLU A 161 -0.90 13.97 -24.07
CA GLU A 161 -0.46 14.77 -25.23
C GLU A 161 0.60 15.78 -24.80
N LYS A 162 0.35 16.49 -23.68
CA LYS A 162 1.27 17.46 -23.12
C LYS A 162 2.34 16.85 -22.22
N LYS A 163 2.26 15.54 -21.95
CA LYS A 163 3.13 14.83 -21.01
C LYS A 163 3.15 15.46 -19.61
N LEU A 164 2.01 15.95 -19.16
CA LEU A 164 1.85 16.60 -17.86
C LEU A 164 1.09 15.70 -16.89
N ILE A 165 1.50 15.72 -15.63
CA ILE A 165 0.78 15.16 -14.51
C ILE A 165 0.41 16.32 -13.60
N LEU A 166 -0.87 16.44 -13.26
CA LEU A 166 -1.33 17.34 -12.22
C LEU A 166 -1.42 16.52 -10.93
N ALA A 167 -0.61 16.90 -9.97
CA ALA A 167 -0.56 16.27 -8.65
C ALA A 167 -0.69 17.34 -7.57
N GLU A 168 -1.32 16.96 -6.48
CA GLU A 168 -1.54 17.80 -5.30
C GLU A 168 -1.29 16.95 -4.04
N PRO A 169 -1.11 17.55 -2.85
CA PRO A 169 -1.06 16.80 -1.61
C PRO A 169 -2.29 15.92 -1.46
N GLY A 170 -2.10 14.71 -0.96
CA GLY A 170 -3.18 13.84 -0.52
C GLY A 170 -3.66 14.22 0.88
N ASN A 171 -4.53 13.41 1.46
CA ASN A 171 -5.11 13.66 2.78
C ASN A 171 -4.19 13.32 3.97
N PHE A 172 -3.00 12.78 3.72
CA PHE A 172 -2.10 12.32 4.78
C PHE A 172 -1.73 13.44 5.77
N LEU A 173 -1.43 14.64 5.28
CA LEU A 173 -1.03 15.77 6.12
C LEU A 173 -2.21 16.33 6.91
N ASP A 174 -3.39 16.38 6.31
CA ASP A 174 -4.61 16.93 6.94
C ASP A 174 -5.13 16.02 8.04
N GLU A 175 -4.95 14.71 7.90
CA GLU A 175 -5.42 13.70 8.85
C GLU A 175 -4.32 13.21 9.81
N THR A 176 -3.16 13.83 9.79
CA THR A 176 -2.04 13.49 10.68
C THR A 176 -1.79 14.64 11.67
N ASP A 177 -2.03 14.36 12.93
CA ASP A 177 -1.71 15.27 14.02
C ASP A 177 -0.22 15.14 14.37
N PHE A 178 0.60 16.02 13.80
CA PHE A 178 2.04 16.04 14.02
C PHE A 178 2.45 16.63 15.38
N ASP A 179 1.54 17.27 16.09
CA ASP A 179 1.82 17.81 17.45
C ASP A 179 1.87 16.71 18.51
N ARG A 180 1.53 15.48 18.13
CA ARG A 180 1.61 14.28 18.99
C ARG A 180 3.00 13.66 19.08
N PHE A 181 3.96 14.13 18.25
CA PHE A 181 5.28 13.49 18.09
C PHE A 181 6.44 14.43 18.55
#